data_d5f26b98915235ca310dab380728e57b
#
_entry.id   d5f26b98915235ca310dab380728e57b
#
_cell.length_a   1.000
_cell.length_b   1.000
_cell.length_c   1.000
_cell.angle_alpha   90.00
_cell.angle_beta   90.00
_cell.angle_gamma   90.00
#
_symmetry.space_group_name_H-M   'P 1'
#
loop_
_entity.id
_entity.type
_entity.pdbx_description
1 polymer ?
#
loop_
_entity_poly.entity_id
_entity_poly.type
_entity_poly.pdbx_seq_one_letter_code
_entity_poly.pdbx_strand_id
1 'polypeptide(L)'
;MENKFEIGDLVRIKSGLTEDETGISIEELKELNGINRIIRIDENDDGYCYLVTNLPLTTHYWFSEEQLEPVEIKTEETNISLNNSIKEQIIKEVKLFLEQLDQPKPLDVKVKYHDPEMPKFEQIEKGNWIDCRVIKGGKITHSDGTKEPLEWKLDKNGQYYIEYKAGDFMMLALGFSINQGKGYEINLVPRSSTFKNYGIIQTNHFAVGDDTFVGNNDMYHYPCYALRDGRINLYDRVCQMRINKAMPKVIFNEVEDMESEDRGGFGTTGTK
;
A
#
# COMPACT_ATOMS: atom_id res chain seq x y z
N MET A 1 -30.88 -20.43 5.67
CA MET A 1 -30.37 -21.19 6.86
C MET A 1 -29.82 -20.17 7.84
N GLU A 2 -30.00 -20.36 9.14
CA GLU A 2 -29.44 -19.43 10.12
C GLU A 2 -27.95 -19.78 10.34
N ASN A 3 -27.11 -18.74 10.34
CA ASN A 3 -25.67 -18.89 10.52
C ASN A 3 -25.37 -19.44 11.94
N LYS A 4 -24.59 -20.53 12.07
CA LYS A 4 -24.32 -21.18 13.33
C LYS A 4 -23.20 -20.56 14.15
N PHE A 5 -22.24 -19.91 13.46
CA PHE A 5 -21.08 -19.29 14.08
C PHE A 5 -20.96 -17.81 13.70
N GLU A 6 -20.36 -17.01 14.56
CA GLU A 6 -20.08 -15.59 14.34
C GLU A 6 -18.58 -15.33 14.17
N ILE A 7 -18.22 -14.18 13.58
CA ILE A 7 -16.82 -13.76 13.51
C ILE A 7 -16.29 -13.53 14.92
N GLY A 8 -15.19 -14.19 15.24
CA GLY A 8 -14.60 -14.18 16.57
C GLY A 8 -14.84 -15.42 17.38
N ASP A 9 -15.77 -16.27 16.98
CA ASP A 9 -16.05 -17.54 17.66
C ASP A 9 -14.82 -18.45 17.69
N LEU A 10 -14.66 -19.17 18.77
CA LEU A 10 -13.64 -20.18 18.93
C LEU A 10 -14.19 -21.54 18.53
N VAL A 11 -13.48 -22.20 17.63
CA VAL A 11 -13.87 -23.48 17.05
C VAL A 11 -12.72 -24.48 17.06
N ARG A 12 -13.05 -25.77 17.00
CA ARG A 12 -12.12 -26.85 16.63
C ARG A 12 -12.54 -27.44 15.29
N ILE A 13 -11.55 -27.84 14.53
CA ILE A 13 -11.77 -28.67 13.36
C ILE A 13 -12.06 -30.08 13.84
N LYS A 14 -13.14 -30.68 13.35
CA LYS A 14 -13.52 -32.03 13.73
C LYS A 14 -12.40 -33.03 13.41
N SER A 15 -12.17 -33.95 14.31
CA SER A 15 -11.16 -35.00 14.12
C SER A 15 -11.57 -36.00 13.04
N GLY A 16 -10.59 -36.50 12.29
CA GLY A 16 -10.80 -37.55 11.31
C GLY A 16 -11.16 -37.08 9.91
N LEU A 17 -11.14 -35.75 9.65
CA LEU A 17 -11.26 -35.20 8.29
C LEU A 17 -10.05 -35.60 7.44
N THR A 18 -10.32 -35.89 6.18
CA THR A 18 -9.33 -36.30 5.18
C THR A 18 -8.98 -35.15 4.24
N GLU A 19 -7.89 -35.28 3.52
CA GLU A 19 -7.48 -34.34 2.49
C GLU A 19 -8.53 -34.20 1.39
N ASP A 20 -9.21 -35.32 1.03
CA ASP A 20 -10.28 -35.30 0.03
C ASP A 20 -11.52 -34.50 0.47
N GLU A 21 -11.81 -34.46 1.78
CA GLU A 21 -12.96 -33.75 2.32
C GLU A 21 -12.70 -32.24 2.54
N THR A 22 -11.45 -31.87 2.75
CA THR A 22 -11.08 -30.48 3.08
C THR A 22 -10.30 -29.79 1.97
N GLY A 23 -9.66 -30.54 1.07
CA GLY A 23 -8.69 -30.00 0.12
C GLY A 23 -7.39 -29.48 0.78
N ILE A 24 -7.16 -29.84 2.05
CA ILE A 24 -6.03 -29.37 2.87
C ILE A 24 -5.17 -30.60 3.21
N SER A 25 -3.86 -30.48 3.08
CA SER A 25 -2.96 -31.61 3.39
C SER A 25 -3.04 -32.00 4.87
N ILE A 26 -2.76 -33.27 5.16
CA ILE A 26 -2.77 -33.81 6.54
C ILE A 26 -1.75 -33.05 7.43
N GLU A 27 -0.65 -32.54 6.87
CA GLU A 27 0.34 -31.77 7.61
C GLU A 27 -0.21 -30.40 8.01
N GLU A 28 -0.89 -29.73 7.12
CA GLU A 28 -1.54 -28.42 7.40
C GLU A 28 -2.73 -28.57 8.35
N LEU A 29 -3.53 -29.65 8.24
CA LEU A 29 -4.58 -29.95 9.22
C LEU A 29 -4.03 -30.16 10.64
N LYS A 30 -2.81 -30.70 10.77
CA LYS A 30 -2.14 -30.84 12.07
C LYS A 30 -1.74 -29.49 12.67
N GLU A 31 -1.37 -28.50 11.84
CA GLU A 31 -1.07 -27.16 12.30
C GLU A 31 -2.30 -26.43 12.86
N LEU A 32 -3.48 -26.79 12.36
CA LEU A 32 -4.77 -26.28 12.83
C LEU A 32 -5.36 -27.12 13.98
N ASN A 33 -4.62 -28.13 14.48
CA ASN A 33 -5.05 -28.96 15.59
C ASN A 33 -5.01 -28.20 16.91
N GLY A 34 -6.18 -27.73 17.35
CA GLY A 34 -6.30 -26.95 18.59
C GLY A 34 -7.52 -26.03 18.55
N ILE A 35 -7.40 -24.92 19.28
CA ILE A 35 -8.43 -23.89 19.28
C ILE A 35 -8.11 -22.89 18.18
N ASN A 36 -9.05 -22.68 17.30
CA ASN A 36 -8.97 -21.77 16.16
C ASN A 36 -10.03 -20.68 16.31
N ARG A 37 -9.92 -19.61 15.53
CA ARG A 37 -10.88 -18.51 15.53
C ARG A 37 -11.45 -18.29 14.13
N ILE A 38 -12.76 -18.04 14.06
CA ILE A 38 -13.41 -17.60 12.81
C ILE A 38 -13.08 -16.12 12.57
N ILE A 39 -12.52 -15.82 11.40
CA ILE A 39 -12.12 -14.47 10.99
C ILE A 39 -12.93 -13.92 9.82
N ARG A 40 -13.64 -14.79 9.09
CA ARG A 40 -14.52 -14.40 8.00
C ARG A 40 -15.59 -15.47 7.78
N ILE A 41 -16.75 -15.04 7.29
CA ILE A 41 -17.87 -15.90 6.93
C ILE A 41 -18.32 -15.48 5.54
N ASP A 42 -18.41 -16.44 4.62
CA ASP A 42 -18.98 -16.26 3.28
C ASP A 42 -20.13 -17.25 3.08
N GLU A 43 -21.20 -16.81 2.45
CA GLU A 43 -22.34 -17.64 2.05
C GLU A 43 -22.16 -18.09 0.60
N ASN A 44 -22.47 -19.36 0.31
CA ASN A 44 -22.46 -19.91 -1.03
C ASN A 44 -23.69 -20.82 -1.23
N ASP A 45 -23.82 -21.43 -2.41
CA ASP A 45 -24.98 -22.28 -2.76
C ASP A 45 -25.15 -23.49 -1.85
N ASP A 46 -24.06 -23.97 -1.21
CA ASP A 46 -24.04 -25.11 -0.30
C ASP A 46 -24.22 -24.73 1.18
N GLY A 47 -24.28 -23.42 1.49
CA GLY A 47 -24.43 -22.88 2.84
C GLY A 47 -23.31 -21.92 3.25
N TYR A 48 -23.07 -21.80 4.56
CA TYR A 48 -22.02 -20.92 5.09
C TYR A 48 -20.64 -21.60 5.10
N CYS A 49 -19.63 -20.87 4.63
CA CYS A 49 -18.23 -21.22 4.75
C CYS A 49 -17.51 -20.28 5.71
N TYR A 50 -16.61 -20.83 6.52
CA TYR A 50 -15.93 -20.13 7.60
C TYR A 50 -14.42 -20.12 7.37
N LEU A 51 -13.84 -18.93 7.26
CA LEU A 51 -12.38 -18.79 7.25
C LEU A 51 -11.87 -18.86 8.69
N VAL A 52 -11.15 -19.92 8.97
CA VAL A 52 -10.66 -20.28 10.31
C VAL A 52 -9.15 -20.05 10.36
N THR A 53 -8.65 -19.51 11.46
CA THR A 53 -7.22 -19.30 11.68
C THR A 53 -6.79 -19.87 13.01
N ASN A 54 -5.58 -20.44 13.05
CA ASN A 54 -4.95 -20.88 14.30
C ASN A 54 -4.50 -19.66 15.14
N LEU A 55 -4.29 -19.88 16.41
CA LEU A 55 -3.58 -18.94 17.29
C LEU A 55 -2.12 -19.38 17.38
N PRO A 56 -1.13 -18.61 16.86
CA PRO A 56 -1.07 -17.14 16.77
C PRO A 56 -1.35 -16.51 15.38
N LEU A 57 -2.33 -16.93 14.61
CA LEU A 57 -2.76 -16.32 13.36
C LEU A 57 -1.77 -16.52 12.17
N THR A 58 -1.10 -17.65 12.12
CA THR A 58 -0.09 -17.95 11.07
C THR A 58 -0.63 -18.70 9.87
N THR A 59 -1.71 -19.46 10.06
CA THR A 59 -2.30 -20.33 9.06
C THR A 59 -3.81 -20.16 9.06
N HIS A 60 -4.46 -20.13 7.89
CA HIS A 60 -5.91 -19.98 7.77
C HIS A 60 -6.44 -20.71 6.54
N TYR A 61 -7.60 -21.37 6.71
CA TYR A 61 -8.28 -22.14 5.67
C TYR A 61 -9.81 -22.05 5.83
N TRP A 62 -10.52 -22.31 4.73
CA TRP A 62 -11.97 -22.35 4.69
C TRP A 62 -12.51 -23.71 5.11
N PHE A 63 -13.55 -23.72 5.95
CA PHE A 63 -14.26 -24.91 6.38
C PHE A 63 -15.77 -24.70 6.27
N SER A 64 -16.49 -25.79 5.96
CA SER A 64 -17.94 -25.79 6.08
C SER A 64 -18.38 -25.90 7.54
N GLU A 65 -19.65 -25.59 7.79
CA GLU A 65 -20.24 -25.69 9.14
C GLU A 65 -20.10 -27.11 9.73
N GLU A 66 -20.25 -28.13 8.88
CA GLU A 66 -20.18 -29.53 9.32
C GLU A 66 -18.78 -29.99 9.74
N GLN A 67 -17.75 -29.29 9.32
CA GLN A 67 -16.34 -29.58 9.63
C GLN A 67 -15.87 -28.92 10.93
N LEU A 68 -16.69 -28.06 11.53
CA LEU A 68 -16.37 -27.30 12.73
C LEU A 68 -17.20 -27.75 13.94
N GLU A 69 -16.63 -27.62 15.11
CA GLU A 69 -17.30 -27.76 16.40
C GLU A 69 -17.02 -26.56 17.31
N PRO A 70 -18.01 -26.05 18.04
CA PRO A 70 -17.81 -24.93 18.93
C PRO A 70 -16.90 -25.34 20.10
N VAL A 71 -16.06 -24.39 20.54
CA VAL A 71 -15.30 -24.54 21.78
C VAL A 71 -16.04 -23.80 22.89
N GLU A 72 -16.72 -24.56 23.74
CA GLU A 72 -17.21 -24.00 25.00
C GLU A 72 -16.03 -23.79 25.94
N ILE A 73 -15.67 -22.55 26.19
CA ILE A 73 -14.78 -22.22 27.28
C ILE A 73 -15.64 -22.36 28.55
N LYS A 74 -15.60 -23.55 29.19
CA LYS A 74 -16.05 -23.65 30.58
C LYS A 74 -15.09 -22.78 31.38
N THR A 75 -15.49 -21.56 31.65
CA THR A 75 -14.93 -20.78 32.75
C THR A 75 -15.32 -21.52 34.00
N GLU A 76 -14.50 -22.48 34.44
CA GLU A 76 -14.46 -22.76 35.85
C GLU A 76 -14.18 -21.40 36.49
N GLU A 77 -15.14 -20.89 37.28
CA GLU A 77 -14.89 -19.76 38.14
C GLU A 77 -13.80 -20.18 39.15
N THR A 78 -12.58 -20.19 38.66
CA THR A 78 -11.45 -20.01 39.54
C THR A 78 -11.62 -18.60 40.06
N ASN A 79 -12.16 -18.49 41.28
CA ASN A 79 -12.19 -17.30 42.12
C ASN A 79 -10.73 -16.84 42.39
N ILE A 80 -9.99 -16.49 41.32
CA ILE A 80 -8.81 -15.69 41.44
C ILE A 80 -9.32 -14.26 41.63
N SER A 81 -9.49 -13.89 42.92
CA SER A 81 -9.64 -12.49 43.33
C SER A 81 -8.35 -11.76 42.92
N LEU A 82 -8.19 -11.51 41.62
CA LEU A 82 -7.13 -10.63 41.11
C LEU A 82 -7.40 -9.24 41.68
N ASN A 83 -6.48 -8.76 42.48
CA ASN A 83 -6.45 -7.39 42.98
C ASN A 83 -6.69 -6.46 41.77
N ASN A 84 -7.55 -5.45 41.89
CA ASN A 84 -7.93 -4.52 40.84
C ASN A 84 -6.69 -3.93 40.12
N SER A 85 -5.60 -3.71 40.85
CA SER A 85 -4.30 -3.28 40.30
C SER A 85 -3.73 -4.27 39.29
N ILE A 86 -3.83 -5.58 39.53
CA ILE A 86 -3.32 -6.60 38.58
C ILE A 86 -4.22 -6.69 37.33
N LYS A 87 -5.54 -6.56 37.50
CA LYS A 87 -6.47 -6.51 36.37
C LYS A 87 -6.19 -5.31 35.46
N GLU A 88 -5.98 -4.13 36.01
CA GLU A 88 -5.64 -2.92 35.28
C GLU A 88 -4.30 -3.06 34.56
N GLN A 89 -3.33 -3.68 35.22
CA GLN A 89 -2.00 -3.91 34.60
C GLN A 89 -2.11 -4.89 33.43
N ILE A 90 -2.83 -6.00 33.56
CA ILE A 90 -3.05 -6.96 32.46
C ILE A 90 -3.80 -6.29 31.30
N ILE A 91 -4.86 -5.51 31.57
CA ILE A 91 -5.60 -4.79 30.53
C ILE A 91 -4.68 -3.79 29.80
N LYS A 92 -3.82 -3.10 30.52
CA LYS A 92 -2.85 -2.16 29.93
C LYS A 92 -1.83 -2.88 29.05
N GLU A 93 -1.28 -4.00 29.51
CA GLU A 93 -0.32 -4.79 28.74
C GLU A 93 -0.96 -5.42 27.48
N VAL A 94 -2.18 -5.94 27.60
CA VAL A 94 -2.94 -6.47 26.45
C VAL A 94 -3.25 -5.36 25.44
N LYS A 95 -3.66 -4.19 25.89
CA LYS A 95 -3.88 -3.05 24.99
C LYS A 95 -2.60 -2.65 24.28
N LEU A 96 -1.49 -2.52 25.00
CA LEU A 96 -0.18 -2.20 24.42
C LEU A 96 0.27 -3.26 23.42
N PHE A 97 0.05 -4.53 23.72
CA PHE A 97 0.34 -5.65 22.83
C PHE A 97 -0.53 -5.61 21.56
N LEU A 98 -1.83 -5.34 21.68
CA LEU A 98 -2.72 -5.17 20.53
C LEU A 98 -2.34 -3.96 19.69
N GLU A 99 -1.96 -2.84 20.29
CA GLU A 99 -1.44 -1.65 19.60
C GLU A 99 -0.14 -1.96 18.84
N GLN A 100 0.73 -2.80 19.38
CA GLN A 100 1.96 -3.25 18.70
C GLN A 100 1.68 -4.21 17.54
N LEU A 101 0.66 -5.07 17.65
CA LEU A 101 0.23 -5.96 16.56
C LEU A 101 -0.41 -5.18 15.40
N ASP A 102 -1.06 -4.06 15.70
CA ASP A 102 -1.73 -3.21 14.72
C ASP A 102 -0.76 -2.23 14.00
N GLN A 103 0.50 -2.14 14.46
CA GLN A 103 1.50 -1.33 13.79
C GLN A 103 1.91 -1.98 12.45
N PRO A 104 1.76 -1.28 11.33
CA PRO A 104 2.21 -1.81 10.06
C PRO A 104 3.72 -2.07 10.12
N LYS A 105 4.11 -3.31 9.82
CA LYS A 105 5.54 -3.65 9.73
C LYS A 105 6.21 -2.73 8.69
N PRO A 106 7.41 -2.19 8.99
CA PRO A 106 8.16 -1.42 8.01
C PRO A 106 8.34 -2.22 6.71
N LEU A 107 8.10 -1.56 5.58
CA LEU A 107 8.35 -2.13 4.27
C LEU A 107 9.84 -1.98 3.95
N ASP A 108 10.55 -3.07 3.77
CA ASP A 108 11.94 -3.06 3.32
C ASP A 108 11.98 -2.93 1.79
N VAL A 109 12.62 -1.89 1.30
CA VAL A 109 12.73 -1.58 -0.13
C VAL A 109 14.19 -1.41 -0.55
N LYS A 110 14.55 -1.90 -1.74
CA LYS A 110 15.89 -1.70 -2.29
C LYS A 110 15.90 -0.45 -3.13
N VAL A 111 16.84 0.46 -2.85
CA VAL A 111 17.01 1.72 -3.59
C VAL A 111 18.43 1.78 -4.16
N LYS A 112 18.51 2.08 -5.47
CA LYS A 112 19.75 2.44 -6.14
C LYS A 112 19.73 3.94 -6.43
N TYR A 113 20.72 4.66 -5.91
CA TYR A 113 20.95 6.07 -6.23
C TYR A 113 21.91 6.19 -7.40
N HIS A 114 21.54 6.97 -8.42
CA HIS A 114 22.35 7.21 -9.63
C HIS A 114 23.31 8.39 -9.48
N ASP A 115 23.14 9.16 -8.42
CA ASP A 115 24.04 10.22 -8.00
C ASP A 115 24.46 9.95 -6.54
N PRO A 116 25.74 9.65 -6.25
CA PRO A 116 26.19 9.31 -4.92
C PRO A 116 26.08 10.49 -3.93
N GLU A 117 26.16 11.73 -4.41
CA GLU A 117 26.08 12.96 -3.63
C GLU A 117 24.60 13.37 -3.34
N MET A 118 23.65 12.74 -3.98
CA MET A 118 22.24 13.03 -3.76
C MET A 118 21.83 12.73 -2.30
N PRO A 119 21.14 13.66 -1.61
CA PRO A 119 20.59 13.38 -0.28
C PRO A 119 19.66 12.18 -0.33
N LYS A 120 19.89 11.22 0.56
CA LYS A 120 19.13 9.96 0.60
C LYS A 120 17.67 10.19 1.00
N PHE A 121 16.82 9.23 0.67
CA PHE A 121 15.43 9.28 1.10
C PHE A 121 15.31 9.24 2.61
N GLU A 122 14.40 10.02 3.10
CA GLU A 122 14.06 10.10 4.52
C GLU A 122 12.54 10.20 4.65
N GLN A 123 11.98 9.32 5.48
CA GLN A 123 10.59 9.41 5.87
C GLN A 123 10.51 10.23 7.15
N ILE A 124 9.93 11.41 7.06
CA ILE A 124 9.79 12.33 8.20
C ILE A 124 8.58 11.98 9.06
N GLU A 125 8.67 12.17 10.38
CA GLU A 125 7.59 11.86 11.33
C GLU A 125 6.26 12.57 11.03
N LYS A 126 6.32 13.78 10.47
CA LYS A 126 5.14 14.61 10.18
C LYS A 126 4.58 14.45 8.77
N GLY A 127 4.85 13.34 8.09
CA GLY A 127 4.36 13.12 6.74
C GLY A 127 4.48 11.68 6.28
N ASN A 128 3.61 11.29 5.35
CA ASN A 128 3.58 9.94 4.78
C ASN A 128 4.15 9.87 3.35
N TRP A 129 4.65 11.00 2.83
CA TRP A 129 5.21 11.11 1.51
C TRP A 129 6.71 11.37 1.58
N ILE A 130 7.46 10.78 0.65
CA ILE A 130 8.92 10.89 0.56
C ILE A 130 9.25 11.90 -0.53
N ASP A 131 9.99 12.95 -0.19
CA ASP A 131 10.43 13.97 -1.14
C ASP A 131 11.41 13.41 -2.17
N CYS A 132 11.16 13.66 -3.45
CA CYS A 132 12.05 13.30 -4.56
C CYS A 132 12.78 14.54 -5.08
N ARG A 133 14.07 14.37 -5.37
CA ARG A 133 14.97 15.45 -5.76
C ARG A 133 15.40 15.30 -7.21
N VAL A 134 15.67 16.43 -7.86
CA VAL A 134 16.20 16.47 -9.21
C VAL A 134 17.72 16.30 -9.18
N ILE A 135 18.24 15.47 -10.08
CA ILE A 135 19.70 15.32 -10.30
C ILE A 135 20.09 15.85 -11.70
N LYS A 136 21.40 15.90 -11.97
CA LYS A 136 21.90 16.19 -13.33
C LYS A 136 21.43 15.13 -14.30
N GLY A 137 21.09 15.57 -15.53
CA GLY A 137 20.47 14.76 -16.56
C GLY A 137 19.08 15.25 -16.89
N GLY A 138 18.32 14.42 -17.64
CA GLY A 138 16.99 14.78 -18.10
C GLY A 138 17.01 15.42 -19.51
N LYS A 139 15.83 15.77 -20.00
CA LYS A 139 15.61 16.31 -21.35
C LYS A 139 14.61 17.44 -21.32
N ILE A 140 14.74 18.37 -22.25
CA ILE A 140 13.80 19.47 -22.48
C ILE A 140 13.27 19.39 -23.91
N THR A 141 12.02 19.71 -24.10
CA THR A 141 11.41 19.99 -25.41
C THR A 141 10.85 21.39 -25.34
N HIS A 142 11.40 22.27 -26.18
CA HIS A 142 11.00 23.66 -26.26
C HIS A 142 9.64 23.82 -26.94
N SER A 143 9.04 24.99 -26.82
CA SER A 143 7.74 25.31 -27.40
C SER A 143 7.73 25.24 -28.93
N ASP A 144 8.90 25.36 -29.61
CA ASP A 144 9.08 25.18 -31.04
C ASP A 144 9.26 23.70 -31.47
N GLY A 145 9.27 22.77 -30.51
CA GLY A 145 9.46 21.34 -30.74
C GLY A 145 10.91 20.85 -30.69
N THR A 146 11.89 21.75 -30.54
CA THR A 146 13.30 21.39 -30.39
C THR A 146 13.53 20.56 -29.13
N LYS A 147 14.29 19.45 -29.26
CA LYS A 147 14.56 18.51 -28.14
C LYS A 147 16.04 18.45 -27.87
N GLU A 148 16.43 18.65 -26.64
CA GLU A 148 17.81 18.59 -26.20
C GLU A 148 17.97 18.05 -24.75
N PRO A 149 19.17 17.63 -24.33
CA PRO A 149 19.47 17.39 -22.93
C PRO A 149 19.30 18.66 -22.10
N LEU A 150 18.90 18.54 -20.84
CA LEU A 150 18.87 19.69 -19.92
C LEU A 150 20.29 20.22 -19.69
N GLU A 151 20.51 21.50 -19.97
CA GLU A 151 21.79 22.19 -19.74
C GLU A 151 21.90 22.62 -18.28
N TRP A 152 22.82 22.02 -17.54
CA TRP A 152 23.11 22.37 -16.15
C TRP A 152 24.19 23.44 -16.09
N LYS A 153 23.83 24.60 -15.59
CA LYS A 153 24.69 25.77 -15.38
C LYS A 153 25.19 25.82 -13.95
N LEU A 154 26.33 26.49 -13.73
CA LEU A 154 26.90 26.72 -12.38
C LEU A 154 26.78 28.23 -12.09
N ASP A 155 26.16 28.59 -10.97
CA ASP A 155 26.11 29.99 -10.55
C ASP A 155 27.36 30.41 -9.76
N LYS A 156 27.46 31.71 -9.47
CA LYS A 156 28.58 32.31 -8.75
C LYS A 156 28.80 31.76 -7.32
N ASN A 157 27.78 31.08 -6.77
CA ASN A 157 27.84 30.47 -5.43
C ASN A 157 28.20 28.97 -5.51
N GLY A 158 28.47 28.44 -6.69
CA GLY A 158 28.76 27.00 -6.88
C GLY A 158 27.51 26.13 -6.92
N GLN A 159 26.30 26.71 -7.06
CA GLN A 159 25.06 25.95 -7.15
C GLN A 159 24.75 25.60 -8.61
N TYR A 160 24.59 24.31 -8.92
CA TYR A 160 24.10 23.89 -10.23
C TYR A 160 22.59 24.13 -10.36
N TYR A 161 22.17 24.52 -11.56
CA TYR A 161 20.77 24.78 -11.87
C TYR A 161 20.47 24.63 -13.37
N ILE A 162 19.18 24.49 -13.69
CA ILE A 162 18.64 24.61 -15.05
C ILE A 162 17.71 25.81 -15.12
N GLU A 163 17.61 26.40 -16.30
CA GLU A 163 16.61 27.41 -16.67
C GLU A 163 15.66 26.85 -17.72
N TYR A 164 14.43 27.31 -17.70
CA TYR A 164 13.41 26.95 -18.67
C TYR A 164 12.48 28.12 -18.93
N LYS A 165 11.76 28.06 -20.04
CA LYS A 165 10.78 29.05 -20.47
C LYS A 165 9.36 28.53 -20.34
N ALA A 166 8.40 29.44 -20.26
CA ALA A 166 7.00 29.08 -20.42
C ALA A 166 6.80 28.37 -21.77
N GLY A 167 6.09 27.22 -21.72
CA GLY A 167 5.89 26.38 -22.90
C GLY A 167 6.86 25.22 -23.04
N ASP A 168 7.92 25.14 -22.24
CA ASP A 168 8.85 24.03 -22.24
C ASP A 168 8.27 22.81 -21.54
N PHE A 169 8.46 21.63 -22.15
CA PHE A 169 8.23 20.34 -21.52
C PHE A 169 9.56 19.74 -21.05
N MET A 170 9.63 19.30 -19.83
CA MET A 170 10.84 18.71 -19.23
C MET A 170 10.60 17.31 -18.69
N MET A 171 11.60 16.44 -18.87
CA MET A 171 11.73 15.15 -18.18
C MET A 171 12.86 15.27 -17.18
N LEU A 172 12.55 15.67 -15.95
CA LEU A 172 13.55 15.85 -14.89
C LEU A 172 13.99 14.50 -14.33
N ALA A 173 15.28 14.24 -14.28
CA ALA A 173 15.82 13.01 -13.70
C ALA A 173 15.76 13.08 -12.18
N LEU A 174 15.18 12.05 -11.51
CA LEU A 174 15.02 12.00 -10.07
C LEU A 174 16.13 11.21 -9.35
N GLY A 175 17.02 10.60 -10.10
CA GLY A 175 18.26 10.01 -9.57
C GLY A 175 18.12 8.73 -8.77
N PHE A 176 16.99 8.05 -8.83
CA PHE A 176 16.82 6.78 -8.18
C PHE A 176 16.11 5.73 -9.04
N SER A 177 16.48 4.47 -8.82
CA SER A 177 15.70 3.29 -9.15
C SER A 177 15.34 2.58 -7.85
N ILE A 178 14.15 1.99 -7.76
CA ILE A 178 13.65 1.41 -6.53
C ILE A 178 12.94 0.08 -6.79
N ASN A 179 13.18 -0.91 -5.95
CA ASN A 179 12.44 -2.16 -5.93
C ASN A 179 11.63 -2.21 -4.63
N GLN A 180 10.37 -1.87 -4.76
CA GLN A 180 9.40 -1.81 -3.66
C GLN A 180 8.86 -3.19 -3.25
N GLY A 181 9.25 -4.25 -3.98
CA GLY A 181 8.72 -5.59 -3.78
C GLY A 181 7.42 -5.84 -4.57
N LYS A 182 7.12 -7.12 -4.76
CA LYS A 182 5.93 -7.57 -5.47
C LYS A 182 4.67 -7.20 -4.71
N GLY A 183 3.63 -6.78 -5.43
CA GLY A 183 2.36 -6.36 -4.84
C GLY A 183 2.36 -4.95 -4.24
N TYR A 184 3.37 -4.14 -4.58
CA TYR A 184 3.42 -2.72 -4.24
C TYR A 184 3.68 -1.87 -5.48
N GLU A 185 3.14 -0.66 -5.49
CA GLU A 185 3.33 0.33 -6.54
C GLU A 185 3.81 1.67 -5.96
N ILE A 186 4.50 2.45 -6.79
CA ILE A 186 4.95 3.79 -6.44
C ILE A 186 4.10 4.81 -7.16
N ASN A 187 3.61 5.78 -6.43
CA ASN A 187 2.95 6.94 -7.01
C ASN A 187 3.78 8.18 -6.78
N LEU A 188 3.95 8.99 -7.86
CA LEU A 188 4.62 10.27 -7.82
C LEU A 188 3.62 11.37 -8.12
N VAL A 189 3.64 12.41 -7.26
CA VAL A 189 2.78 13.59 -7.40
C VAL A 189 3.61 14.85 -7.11
N PRO A 190 3.17 16.04 -7.59
CA PRO A 190 3.83 17.28 -7.22
C PRO A 190 3.68 17.54 -5.71
N ARG A 191 4.62 18.28 -5.13
CA ARG A 191 4.45 18.82 -3.78
C ARG A 191 3.47 20.00 -3.82
N SER A 192 2.85 20.33 -2.70
CA SER A 192 1.94 21.47 -2.58
C SER A 192 2.55 22.80 -3.03
N SER A 193 3.87 22.94 -2.90
CA SER A 193 4.62 24.15 -3.27
C SER A 193 5.20 24.11 -4.68
N THR A 194 5.11 23.02 -5.42
CA THR A 194 5.78 22.84 -6.72
C THR A 194 5.37 23.91 -7.72
N PHE A 195 4.07 24.11 -7.91
CA PHE A 195 3.59 25.12 -8.84
C PHE A 195 3.97 26.55 -8.37
N LYS A 196 3.79 26.84 -7.08
CA LYS A 196 4.14 28.15 -6.50
C LYS A 196 5.62 28.48 -6.74
N ASN A 197 6.52 27.54 -6.45
CA ASN A 197 7.95 27.79 -6.50
C ASN A 197 8.50 27.81 -7.93
N TYR A 198 8.07 26.85 -8.75
CA TYR A 198 8.68 26.59 -10.06
C TYR A 198 7.77 26.95 -11.25
N GLY A 199 6.46 27.09 -11.07
CA GLY A 199 5.52 27.35 -12.16
C GLY A 199 5.36 26.18 -13.12
N ILE A 200 5.67 24.97 -12.68
CA ILE A 200 5.55 23.74 -13.46
C ILE A 200 4.37 22.91 -13.00
N ILE A 201 3.76 22.19 -13.92
CA ILE A 201 2.74 21.19 -13.66
C ILE A 201 3.22 19.80 -14.10
N GLN A 202 2.84 18.77 -13.38
CA GLN A 202 3.12 17.38 -13.78
C GLN A 202 2.20 16.99 -14.94
N THR A 203 2.77 16.47 -16.04
CA THR A 203 2.00 16.22 -17.26
C THR A 203 1.26 14.88 -17.26
N ASN A 204 1.77 13.89 -16.57
CA ASN A 204 1.09 12.62 -16.37
C ASN A 204 0.18 12.62 -15.11
N HIS A 205 -0.09 13.78 -14.55
CA HIS A 205 -0.98 14.07 -13.46
C HIS A 205 -0.71 13.23 -12.18
N PHE A 206 -0.82 11.92 -12.28
CA PHE A 206 -0.54 10.93 -11.24
C PHE A 206 0.35 9.84 -11.85
N ALA A 207 1.65 9.91 -11.55
CA ALA A 207 2.59 8.95 -12.10
C ALA A 207 2.57 7.64 -11.31
N VAL A 208 2.58 6.53 -12.04
CA VAL A 208 2.56 5.18 -11.49
C VAL A 208 3.83 4.45 -11.91
N GLY A 209 4.52 3.88 -10.93
CA GLY A 209 5.57 2.89 -11.12
C GLY A 209 5.08 1.56 -10.57
N ASP A 210 4.71 0.64 -11.43
CA ASP A 210 4.25 -0.69 -11.03
C ASP A 210 5.39 -1.58 -10.50
N ASP A 211 5.06 -2.78 -10.05
CA ASP A 211 6.00 -3.72 -9.45
C ASP A 211 6.92 -4.42 -10.47
N THR A 212 6.83 -4.05 -11.75
CA THR A 212 7.72 -4.49 -12.82
C THR A 212 8.78 -3.45 -13.19
N PHE A 213 8.60 -2.18 -12.81
CA PHE A 213 9.57 -1.10 -13.02
C PHE A 213 10.60 -1.04 -11.88
N VAL A 214 11.43 -2.09 -11.78
CA VAL A 214 12.31 -2.36 -10.62
C VAL A 214 13.77 -2.64 -10.98
N GLY A 215 14.14 -2.46 -12.24
CA GLY A 215 15.48 -2.73 -12.75
C GLY A 215 16.51 -1.68 -12.31
N ASN A 216 17.78 -2.05 -12.41
CA ASN A 216 18.90 -1.18 -12.04
C ASN A 216 18.96 0.15 -12.80
N ASN A 217 18.39 0.19 -14.00
CA ASN A 217 18.40 1.36 -14.89
C ASN A 217 17.00 1.96 -15.08
N ASP A 218 16.01 1.44 -14.36
CA ASP A 218 14.64 1.97 -14.34
C ASP A 218 14.58 3.20 -13.43
N MET A 219 15.27 4.25 -13.87
CA MET A 219 15.35 5.50 -13.12
C MET A 219 14.07 6.30 -13.28
N TYR A 220 13.54 6.75 -12.16
CA TYR A 220 12.35 7.59 -12.13
C TYR A 220 12.64 9.00 -12.67
N HIS A 221 11.67 9.53 -13.41
CA HIS A 221 11.67 10.89 -13.95
C HIS A 221 10.40 11.62 -13.56
N TYR A 222 10.47 12.94 -13.53
CA TYR A 222 9.32 13.81 -13.29
C TYR A 222 9.00 14.59 -14.59
N PRO A 223 8.00 14.13 -15.38
CA PRO A 223 7.55 14.84 -16.56
C PRO A 223 6.75 16.07 -16.16
N CYS A 224 7.14 17.23 -16.64
CA CYS A 224 6.46 18.48 -16.28
C CYS A 224 6.45 19.48 -17.44
N TYR A 225 5.46 20.37 -17.40
CA TYR A 225 5.27 21.46 -18.35
C TYR A 225 5.36 22.79 -17.63
N ALA A 226 6.12 23.73 -18.19
CA ALA A 226 6.35 25.03 -17.61
C ALA A 226 5.27 26.03 -18.05
N LEU A 227 4.56 26.62 -17.12
CA LEU A 227 3.56 27.68 -17.36
C LEU A 227 4.15 29.08 -17.20
N ARG A 228 5.38 29.18 -16.72
CA ARG A 228 6.16 30.43 -16.65
C ARG A 228 7.65 30.10 -16.71
N ASP A 229 8.45 31.12 -17.06
CA ASP A 229 9.90 31.05 -16.95
C ASP A 229 10.32 30.73 -15.52
N GLY A 230 11.36 29.92 -15.38
CA GLY A 230 11.80 29.51 -14.06
C GLY A 230 13.19 28.89 -14.01
N ARG A 231 13.56 28.53 -12.81
CA ARG A 231 14.83 27.88 -12.48
C ARG A 231 14.59 26.75 -11.49
N ILE A 232 15.28 25.63 -11.66
CA ILE A 232 15.34 24.52 -10.70
C ILE A 232 16.81 24.28 -10.36
N ASN A 233 17.13 24.22 -9.07
CA ASN A 233 18.49 23.92 -8.62
C ASN A 233 18.69 22.42 -8.49
N LEU A 234 19.96 21.99 -8.57
CA LEU A 234 20.34 20.61 -8.27
C LEU A 234 19.88 20.23 -6.85
N TYR A 235 19.25 19.08 -6.72
CA TYR A 235 18.65 18.54 -5.52
C TYR A 235 17.40 19.25 -4.99
N ASP A 236 16.82 20.18 -5.75
CA ASP A 236 15.52 20.75 -5.43
C ASP A 236 14.45 19.62 -5.36
N ARG A 237 13.54 19.73 -4.38
CA ARG A 237 12.42 18.82 -4.17
C ARG A 237 11.24 19.24 -5.02
N VAL A 238 11.09 18.64 -6.19
CA VAL A 238 10.03 19.01 -7.15
C VAL A 238 8.78 18.15 -7.06
N CYS A 239 8.90 16.95 -6.53
CA CYS A 239 7.79 16.02 -6.34
C CYS A 239 7.99 15.19 -5.09
N GLN A 240 7.00 14.36 -4.80
CA GLN A 240 7.01 13.43 -3.69
C GLN A 240 6.45 12.08 -4.13
N MET A 241 6.88 11.01 -3.48
CA MET A 241 6.41 9.66 -3.76
C MET A 241 5.74 9.00 -2.55
N ARG A 242 4.89 8.02 -2.82
CA ARG A 242 4.32 7.11 -1.84
C ARG A 242 4.35 5.70 -2.40
N ILE A 243 4.59 4.72 -1.54
CA ILE A 243 4.48 3.30 -1.86
C ILE A 243 3.14 2.81 -1.33
N ASN A 244 2.33 2.21 -2.21
CA ASN A 244 1.01 1.68 -1.90
C ASN A 244 0.96 0.20 -2.23
N LYS A 245 -0.02 -0.52 -1.67
CA LYS A 245 -0.36 -1.86 -2.16
C LYS A 245 -0.87 -1.73 -3.59
N ALA A 246 -0.36 -2.57 -4.48
CA ALA A 246 -0.86 -2.68 -5.84
C ALA A 246 -2.28 -3.26 -5.84
N MET A 247 -3.02 -2.99 -6.92
CA MET A 247 -4.35 -3.55 -7.10
C MET A 247 -4.24 -5.09 -7.16
N PRO A 248 -5.12 -5.84 -6.45
CA PRO A 248 -5.15 -7.29 -6.56
C PRO A 248 -5.50 -7.73 -7.99
N LYS A 249 -5.20 -8.99 -8.33
CA LYS A 249 -5.64 -9.56 -9.59
C LYS A 249 -7.15 -9.45 -9.71
N VAL A 250 -7.61 -8.82 -10.79
CA VAL A 250 -9.03 -8.64 -11.08
C VAL A 250 -9.43 -9.63 -12.17
N ILE A 251 -10.58 -10.28 -12.01
CA ILE A 251 -11.23 -11.10 -13.03
C ILE A 251 -12.46 -10.32 -13.47
N PHE A 252 -12.56 -10.00 -14.75
CA PHE A 252 -13.71 -9.33 -15.34
C PHE A 252 -14.68 -10.39 -15.88
N ASN A 253 -15.86 -10.46 -15.28
CA ASN A 253 -16.96 -11.28 -15.78
C ASN A 253 -17.92 -10.35 -16.53
N GLU A 254 -18.10 -10.59 -17.83
CA GLU A 254 -19.07 -9.85 -18.63
C GLU A 254 -20.48 -10.32 -18.27
N VAL A 255 -21.36 -9.38 -17.98
CA VAL A 255 -22.77 -9.61 -17.64
C VAL A 255 -23.65 -8.69 -18.47
N GLU A 256 -24.87 -9.13 -18.79
CA GLU A 256 -25.86 -8.31 -19.50
C GLU A 256 -26.56 -7.32 -18.56
N ASP A 257 -26.71 -7.67 -17.29
CA ASP A 257 -27.37 -6.87 -16.26
C ASP A 257 -26.50 -6.85 -15.00
N MET A 258 -26.34 -5.69 -14.38
CA MET A 258 -25.59 -5.51 -13.13
C MET A 258 -26.43 -5.81 -11.88
N GLU A 259 -27.72 -6.10 -12.04
CA GLU A 259 -28.67 -6.43 -10.96
C GLU A 259 -28.68 -5.41 -9.81
N SER A 260 -28.38 -4.16 -10.12
CA SER A 260 -28.31 -3.07 -9.15
C SER A 260 -28.91 -1.77 -9.72
N GLU A 261 -29.47 -0.95 -8.84
CA GLU A 261 -30.03 0.34 -9.22
C GLU A 261 -28.97 1.35 -9.67
N ASP A 262 -29.30 2.15 -10.69
CA ASP A 262 -28.46 3.24 -11.15
C ASP A 262 -28.33 4.33 -10.08
N ARG A 263 -27.12 4.58 -9.66
CA ARG A 263 -26.82 5.66 -8.70
C ARG A 263 -27.06 7.06 -9.29
N GLY A 264 -26.99 7.19 -10.60
CA GLY A 264 -26.85 8.47 -11.28
C GLY A 264 -25.45 9.08 -11.13
N GLY A 265 -25.21 10.18 -11.83
CA GLY A 265 -23.92 10.88 -11.82
C GLY A 265 -23.98 12.19 -12.61
N PHE A 266 -22.83 12.86 -12.79
CA PHE A 266 -22.67 14.06 -13.63
C PHE A 266 -23.69 15.18 -13.35
N GLY A 267 -23.99 15.43 -12.06
CA GLY A 267 -24.91 16.49 -11.64
C GLY A 267 -26.38 16.07 -11.51
N THR A 268 -26.71 14.78 -11.62
CA THR A 268 -28.08 14.28 -11.38
C THR A 268 -28.61 14.57 -9.98
N THR A 269 -27.70 14.83 -9.01
CA THR A 269 -28.06 15.22 -7.62
C THR A 269 -28.32 16.71 -7.44
N GLY A 270 -28.22 17.50 -8.53
CA GLY A 270 -28.40 18.96 -8.50
C GLY A 270 -27.22 19.74 -7.93
N THR A 271 -27.30 21.06 -7.99
CA THR A 271 -26.28 22.00 -7.48
C THR A 271 -26.71 22.71 -6.20
N LYS A 272 -27.83 22.33 -5.60
CA LYS A 272 -28.34 22.89 -4.32
C LYS A 272 -28.75 21.80 -3.38
#